data_a0b0670ff703694b3178be979d46f7ab
#
_entry.id   a0b0670ff703694b3178be979d46f7ab
#
_cell.length_a   1.000
_cell.length_b   1.000
_cell.length_c   1.000
_cell.angle_alpha   90.00
_cell.angle_beta   90.00
_cell.angle_gamma   90.00
#
_symmetry.space_group_name_H-M   'P 1'
#
loop_
_entity.id
_entity.type
_entity.pdbx_description
1 polymer ?
#
loop_
_entity_poly.entity_id
_entity_poly.type
_entity_poly.pdbx_seq_one_letter_code
_entity_poly.pdbx_strand_id
1 'polypeptide(L)'
;MDINLRKLSLEDKKEYWNSGFKNQDEEVMYYTGTTNNPTEEQICNYIDRVVKDDSREDYVICDLNNNILGEAVLMEIDDDNKSCHFRIAIFNKESFGKGIGYKATVEILRIAFEKLKLHRVELEVFDYNLRAKKMYEKVGFKVEGLKRDGIFVDNQYRGIYIMSILEDEYRKIFS
;
A
#
# COMPACT_ATOMS: atom_id res chain seq x y z
N MET A 1 11.93 9.03 10.29
CA MET A 1 11.83 7.77 11.05
C MET A 1 12.38 6.66 10.17
N ASP A 2 13.20 5.77 10.70
CA ASP A 2 13.69 4.62 9.95
C ASP A 2 12.69 3.48 10.05
N ILE A 3 12.56 2.73 8.95
CA ILE A 3 11.62 1.64 8.80
C ILE A 3 12.30 0.44 8.14
N ASN A 4 11.69 -0.71 8.28
CA ASN A 4 12.04 -1.94 7.61
C ASN A 4 10.78 -2.55 6.98
N LEU A 5 10.91 -3.09 5.76
CA LEU A 5 9.88 -3.94 5.14
C LEU A 5 10.28 -5.41 5.31
N ARG A 6 9.38 -6.21 5.83
CA ARG A 6 9.52 -7.67 5.85
C ARG A 6 8.24 -8.35 5.39
N LYS A 7 8.36 -9.55 4.85
CA LYS A 7 7.16 -10.31 4.45
C LYS A 7 6.23 -10.52 5.63
N LEU A 8 4.93 -10.39 5.34
CA LEU A 8 3.87 -10.79 6.26
C LEU A 8 3.93 -12.31 6.47
N SER A 9 3.80 -12.74 7.71
CA SER A 9 3.84 -14.15 8.11
C SER A 9 2.66 -14.53 9.00
N LEU A 10 2.46 -15.83 9.21
CA LEU A 10 1.42 -16.35 10.10
C LEU A 10 1.61 -15.92 11.57
N GLU A 11 2.82 -15.62 11.96
CA GLU A 11 3.18 -15.18 13.31
C GLU A 11 2.72 -13.75 13.59
N ASP A 12 2.47 -12.96 12.53
CA ASP A 12 2.07 -11.55 12.65
C ASP A 12 0.60 -11.34 13.02
N LYS A 13 -0.24 -12.37 12.98
CA LYS A 13 -1.70 -12.26 13.13
C LYS A 13 -2.13 -11.37 14.28
N LYS A 14 -1.59 -11.62 15.46
CA LYS A 14 -1.97 -10.88 16.67
C LYS A 14 -1.52 -9.42 16.64
N GLU A 15 -0.29 -9.19 16.22
CA GLU A 15 0.26 -7.84 16.15
C GLU A 15 -0.37 -7.04 15.04
N TYR A 16 -0.57 -7.63 13.88
CA TYR A 16 -1.25 -7.01 12.74
C TYR A 16 -2.68 -6.59 13.09
N TRP A 17 -3.44 -7.47 13.78
CA TRP A 17 -4.74 -7.13 14.34
C TRP A 17 -4.67 -5.96 15.32
N ASN A 18 -3.80 -6.03 16.32
CA ASN A 18 -3.70 -5.00 17.36
C ASN A 18 -3.27 -3.65 16.80
N SER A 19 -2.37 -3.61 15.83
CA SER A 19 -1.79 -2.38 15.28
C SER A 19 -2.70 -1.71 14.26
N GLY A 20 -3.47 -2.47 13.46
CA GLY A 20 -4.19 -1.93 12.31
C GLY A 20 -5.71 -1.97 12.40
N PHE A 21 -6.29 -2.93 13.15
CA PHE A 21 -7.70 -3.24 12.98
C PHE A 21 -8.52 -3.25 14.28
N LYS A 22 -7.91 -3.51 15.41
CA LYS A 22 -8.59 -3.55 16.71
C LYS A 22 -9.22 -2.21 17.10
N ASN A 23 -8.51 -1.12 16.83
CA ASN A 23 -8.95 0.25 17.06
C ASN A 23 -8.62 1.06 15.83
N GLN A 24 -9.42 0.92 14.77
CA GLN A 24 -9.16 1.59 13.50
C GLN A 24 -9.22 3.11 13.67
N ASP A 25 -8.26 3.79 13.08
CA ASP A 25 -8.21 5.25 13.02
C ASP A 25 -9.16 5.73 11.90
N GLU A 26 -10.14 6.56 12.25
CA GLU A 26 -11.15 7.08 11.31
C GLU A 26 -10.52 7.83 10.13
N GLU A 27 -9.42 8.55 10.36
CA GLU A 27 -8.72 9.28 9.29
C GLU A 27 -8.01 8.29 8.34
N VAL A 28 -7.45 7.20 8.88
CA VAL A 28 -6.89 6.12 8.06
C VAL A 28 -7.99 5.47 7.23
N MET A 29 -9.12 5.10 7.84
CA MET A 29 -10.28 4.52 7.14
C MET A 29 -10.75 5.42 6.00
N TYR A 30 -10.88 6.72 6.26
CA TYR A 30 -11.27 7.71 5.26
C TYR A 30 -10.32 7.71 4.05
N TYR A 31 -9.01 7.79 4.28
CA TYR A 31 -8.03 7.86 3.20
C TYR A 31 -7.76 6.52 2.50
N THR A 32 -8.13 5.39 3.10
CA THR A 32 -8.02 4.06 2.49
C THR A 32 -9.34 3.58 1.87
N GLY A 33 -10.44 4.32 2.07
CA GLY A 33 -11.78 3.91 1.62
C GLY A 33 -12.33 2.71 2.39
N THR A 34 -11.80 2.44 3.57
CA THR A 34 -12.24 1.32 4.42
C THR A 34 -13.56 1.70 5.09
N THR A 35 -14.59 0.89 4.89
CA THR A 35 -15.94 1.14 5.43
C THR A 35 -16.39 0.10 6.45
N ASN A 36 -15.61 -0.97 6.64
CA ASN A 36 -15.93 -2.09 7.50
C ASN A 36 -14.96 -2.20 8.68
N ASN A 37 -15.46 -2.78 9.77
CA ASN A 37 -14.66 -3.14 10.94
C ASN A 37 -14.55 -4.67 10.98
N PRO A 38 -13.50 -5.28 10.40
CA PRO A 38 -13.33 -6.73 10.43
C PRO A 38 -13.13 -7.20 11.88
N THR A 39 -13.51 -8.45 12.15
CA THR A 39 -13.18 -9.11 13.42
C THR A 39 -11.74 -9.64 13.40
N GLU A 40 -11.20 -9.95 14.60
CA GLU A 40 -9.87 -10.57 14.70
C GLU A 40 -9.79 -11.88 13.90
N GLU A 41 -10.85 -12.70 13.97
CA GLU A 41 -10.95 -13.94 13.18
C GLU A 41 -10.89 -13.70 11.68
N GLN A 42 -11.59 -12.68 11.18
CA GLN A 42 -11.55 -12.32 9.76
C GLN A 42 -10.15 -11.87 9.31
N ILE A 43 -9.44 -11.10 10.15
CA ILE A 43 -8.05 -10.72 9.87
C ILE A 43 -7.11 -11.93 9.91
N CYS A 44 -7.26 -12.83 10.88
CA CYS A 44 -6.48 -14.06 10.93
C CYS A 44 -6.69 -14.93 9.68
N ASN A 45 -7.95 -15.11 9.26
CA ASN A 45 -8.29 -15.85 8.04
C ASN A 45 -7.77 -15.16 6.76
N TYR A 46 -7.78 -13.82 6.73
CA TYR A 46 -7.15 -13.05 5.65
C TYR A 46 -5.66 -13.36 5.55
N ILE A 47 -4.91 -13.33 6.67
CA ILE A 47 -3.47 -13.63 6.69
C ILE A 47 -3.22 -15.08 6.26
N ASP A 48 -4.02 -16.05 6.75
CA ASP A 48 -3.90 -17.48 6.36
C ASP A 48 -4.02 -17.69 4.84
N ARG A 49 -4.82 -16.86 4.19
CA ARG A 49 -5.03 -16.90 2.75
C ARG A 49 -3.89 -16.23 1.99
N VAL A 50 -3.57 -14.96 2.35
CA VAL A 50 -2.66 -14.16 1.53
C VAL A 50 -1.21 -14.62 1.60
N VAL A 51 -0.77 -15.24 2.71
CA VAL A 51 0.59 -15.79 2.81
C VAL A 51 0.82 -17.03 1.93
N LYS A 52 -0.25 -17.61 1.35
CA LYS A 52 -0.22 -18.77 0.46
C LYS A 52 -0.55 -18.40 -0.99
N ASP A 53 -0.80 -17.15 -1.27
CA ASP A 53 -1.24 -16.66 -2.58
C ASP A 53 -0.04 -16.17 -3.37
N ASP A 54 0.37 -16.95 -4.37
CA ASP A 54 1.53 -16.63 -5.22
C ASP A 54 1.30 -15.46 -6.19
N SER A 55 0.04 -15.00 -6.35
CA SER A 55 -0.28 -13.84 -7.18
C SER A 55 -0.04 -12.49 -6.50
N ARG A 56 0.54 -12.52 -5.28
CA ARG A 56 0.77 -11.32 -4.49
C ARG A 56 1.98 -11.41 -3.56
N GLU A 57 2.44 -10.27 -3.14
CA GLU A 57 3.53 -10.11 -2.19
C GLU A 57 3.11 -9.11 -1.10
N ASP A 58 2.84 -9.62 0.10
CA ASP A 58 2.40 -8.82 1.25
C ASP A 58 3.58 -8.54 2.19
N TYR A 59 3.82 -7.28 2.47
CA TYR A 59 4.86 -6.82 3.40
C TYR A 59 4.23 -6.02 4.53
N VAL A 60 4.76 -6.18 5.72
CA VAL A 60 4.52 -5.27 6.85
C VAL A 60 5.62 -4.21 6.91
N ILE A 61 5.21 -2.99 7.21
CA ILE A 61 6.11 -1.85 7.45
C ILE A 61 6.35 -1.81 8.95
N CYS A 62 7.60 -1.99 9.37
CA CYS A 62 7.97 -2.03 10.79
C CYS A 62 8.90 -0.88 11.16
N ASP A 63 8.87 -0.46 12.43
CA ASP A 63 9.92 0.35 13.02
C ASP A 63 11.18 -0.49 13.34
N LEU A 64 12.22 0.15 13.89
CA LEU A 64 13.47 -0.55 14.26
C LEU A 64 13.31 -1.55 15.41
N ASN A 65 12.20 -1.47 16.17
CA ASN A 65 11.86 -2.42 17.22
C ASN A 65 10.97 -3.55 16.70
N ASN A 66 10.74 -3.62 15.38
CA ASN A 66 9.87 -4.57 14.69
C ASN A 66 8.37 -4.41 14.98
N ASN A 67 7.92 -3.27 15.55
CA ASN A 67 6.50 -2.99 15.69
C ASN A 67 5.87 -2.67 14.32
N ILE A 68 4.71 -3.24 14.03
CA ILE A 68 4.02 -3.03 12.76
C ILE A 68 3.37 -1.64 12.74
N LEU A 69 3.73 -0.83 11.74
CA LEU A 69 3.21 0.51 11.49
C LEU A 69 2.23 0.57 10.32
N GLY A 70 2.20 -0.46 9.49
CA GLY A 70 1.40 -0.49 8.28
C GLY A 70 1.71 -1.69 7.39
N GLU A 71 1.17 -1.64 6.20
CA GLU A 71 1.39 -2.65 5.16
C GLU A 71 1.73 -2.03 3.81
N ALA A 72 2.45 -2.78 2.98
CA ALA A 72 2.72 -2.48 1.57
C ALA A 72 2.55 -3.78 0.77
N VAL A 73 1.69 -3.76 -0.24
CA VAL A 73 1.28 -4.96 -0.95
C VAL A 73 1.42 -4.76 -2.46
N LEU A 74 2.08 -5.71 -3.12
CA LEU A 74 1.99 -5.92 -4.56
C LEU A 74 0.97 -7.02 -4.81
N MET A 75 -0.09 -6.76 -5.55
CA MET A 75 -1.17 -7.69 -5.82
C MET A 75 -1.46 -7.78 -7.31
N GLU A 76 -2.21 -8.80 -7.71
CA GLU A 76 -2.55 -9.04 -9.11
C GLU A 76 -1.28 -9.06 -9.98
N ILE A 77 -0.25 -9.78 -9.48
CA ILE A 77 1.00 -9.92 -10.20
C ILE A 77 0.73 -10.71 -11.47
N ASP A 78 0.96 -10.05 -12.62
CA ASP A 78 0.81 -10.60 -13.95
C ASP A 78 2.20 -10.85 -14.55
N ASP A 79 2.57 -12.14 -14.58
CA ASP A 79 3.88 -12.56 -15.08
C ASP A 79 4.01 -12.44 -16.60
N ASP A 80 2.92 -12.47 -17.34
CA ASP A 80 2.93 -12.32 -18.80
C ASP A 80 3.16 -10.86 -19.20
N ASN A 81 2.44 -9.93 -18.55
CA ASN A 81 2.55 -8.49 -18.80
C ASN A 81 3.62 -7.81 -17.91
N LYS A 82 4.21 -8.55 -16.96
CA LYS A 82 5.19 -8.02 -16.00
C LYS A 82 4.68 -6.79 -15.25
N SER A 83 3.46 -6.87 -14.75
CA SER A 83 2.78 -5.76 -14.06
C SER A 83 2.17 -6.19 -12.74
N CYS A 84 1.87 -5.23 -11.89
CA CYS A 84 1.13 -5.46 -10.65
C CYS A 84 0.41 -4.20 -10.19
N HIS A 85 -0.57 -4.38 -9.29
CA HIS A 85 -1.15 -3.31 -8.50
C HIS A 85 -0.42 -3.15 -7.17
N PHE A 86 -0.22 -1.90 -6.75
CA PHE A 86 0.41 -1.53 -5.48
C PHE A 86 -0.60 -0.88 -4.54
N ARG A 87 -0.58 -1.32 -3.28
CA ARG A 87 -1.35 -0.72 -2.20
C ARG A 87 -0.47 -0.50 -0.98
N ILE A 88 -0.68 0.60 -0.27
CA ILE A 88 -0.04 0.89 1.01
C ILE A 88 -1.05 1.46 2.00
N ALA A 89 -0.96 1.05 3.26
CA ALA A 89 -1.70 1.64 4.36
C ALA A 89 -0.77 1.83 5.57
N ILE A 90 -0.78 3.03 6.12
CA ILE A 90 -0.17 3.34 7.42
C ILE A 90 -1.29 3.29 8.45
N PHE A 91 -1.17 2.45 9.47
CA PHE A 91 -2.26 2.06 10.36
C PHE A 91 -2.68 3.14 11.38
N ASN A 92 -1.82 4.14 11.62
CA ASN A 92 -2.10 5.17 12.61
C ASN A 92 -1.77 6.56 12.04
N LYS A 93 -2.69 7.51 12.17
CA LYS A 93 -2.51 8.91 11.72
C LYS A 93 -1.34 9.61 12.37
N GLU A 94 -0.98 9.23 13.61
CA GLU A 94 0.19 9.79 14.29
C GLU A 94 1.50 9.48 13.57
N SER A 95 1.50 8.47 12.70
CA SER A 95 2.61 8.08 11.84
C SER A 95 2.64 8.83 10.51
N PHE A 96 1.62 9.63 10.21
CA PHE A 96 1.56 10.44 8.99
C PHE A 96 2.60 11.57 9.02
N GLY A 97 3.07 11.98 7.84
CA GLY A 97 4.04 13.07 7.70
C GLY A 97 5.49 12.74 8.12
N LYS A 98 5.75 11.56 8.67
CA LYS A 98 7.09 11.13 9.12
C LYS A 98 7.97 10.49 8.03
N GLY A 99 7.52 10.51 6.78
CA GLY A 99 8.24 9.94 5.63
C GLY A 99 8.13 8.43 5.50
N ILE A 100 7.36 7.75 6.35
CA ILE A 100 7.19 6.29 6.34
C ILE A 100 6.66 5.81 5.00
N GLY A 101 5.55 6.40 4.51
CA GLY A 101 4.94 6.02 3.23
C GLY A 101 5.91 6.17 2.05
N TYR A 102 6.68 7.27 2.01
CA TYR A 102 7.69 7.48 0.98
C TYR A 102 8.77 6.37 1.00
N LYS A 103 9.37 6.12 2.16
CA LYS A 103 10.43 5.10 2.30
C LYS A 103 9.90 3.70 1.96
N ALA A 104 8.71 3.35 2.45
CA ALA A 104 8.08 2.07 2.16
C ALA A 104 7.76 1.91 0.67
N THR A 105 7.27 2.98 0.00
CA THR A 105 7.00 2.96 -1.43
C THR A 105 8.29 2.78 -2.24
N VAL A 106 9.38 3.45 -1.89
CA VAL A 106 10.68 3.26 -2.57
C VAL A 106 11.17 1.83 -2.41
N GLU A 107 11.09 1.26 -1.21
CA GLU A 107 11.56 -0.10 -0.96
C GLU A 107 10.69 -1.16 -1.67
N ILE A 108 9.36 -0.98 -1.72
CA ILE A 108 8.49 -1.91 -2.44
C ILE A 108 8.73 -1.85 -3.96
N LEU A 109 9.03 -0.67 -4.51
CA LEU A 109 9.41 -0.54 -5.92
C LEU A 109 10.73 -1.23 -6.22
N ARG A 110 11.70 -1.17 -5.30
CA ARG A 110 12.94 -1.93 -5.42
C ARG A 110 12.67 -3.44 -5.49
N ILE A 111 11.74 -3.93 -4.67
CA ILE A 111 11.30 -5.33 -4.73
C ILE A 111 10.64 -5.64 -6.08
N ALA A 112 9.69 -4.82 -6.52
CA ALA A 112 8.97 -5.02 -7.78
C ALA A 112 9.92 -5.07 -9.00
N PHE A 113 10.81 -4.07 -9.13
CA PHE A 113 11.63 -3.95 -10.33
C PHE A 113 12.93 -4.76 -10.26
N GLU A 114 13.56 -4.88 -9.08
CA GLU A 114 14.86 -5.54 -8.98
C GLU A 114 14.77 -7.02 -8.66
N LYS A 115 13.81 -7.42 -7.80
CA LYS A 115 13.63 -8.84 -7.40
C LYS A 115 12.63 -9.56 -8.29
N LEU A 116 11.41 -9.00 -8.46
CA LEU A 116 10.35 -9.62 -9.24
C LEU A 116 10.48 -9.38 -10.75
N LYS A 117 11.35 -8.44 -11.16
CA LYS A 117 11.60 -8.10 -12.58
C LYS A 117 10.33 -7.67 -13.30
N LEU A 118 9.46 -6.95 -12.62
CA LEU A 118 8.28 -6.35 -13.22
C LEU A 118 8.68 -5.17 -14.10
N HIS A 119 7.82 -4.83 -15.05
CA HIS A 119 7.98 -3.68 -15.94
C HIS A 119 7.13 -2.49 -15.51
N ARG A 120 5.99 -2.74 -14.84
CA ARG A 120 4.99 -1.73 -14.49
C ARG A 120 4.43 -1.97 -13.09
N VAL A 121 4.32 -0.89 -12.31
CA VAL A 121 3.59 -0.86 -11.04
C VAL A 121 2.52 0.21 -11.12
N GLU A 122 1.27 -0.17 -10.88
CA GLU A 122 0.09 0.71 -10.91
C GLU A 122 -0.50 0.87 -9.52
N LEU A 123 -1.14 1.99 -9.26
CA LEU A 123 -1.91 2.23 -8.05
C LEU A 123 -3.13 3.11 -8.32
N GLU A 124 -4.08 3.05 -7.41
CA GLU A 124 -5.20 3.97 -7.34
C GLU A 124 -5.08 4.88 -6.12
N VAL A 125 -5.43 6.16 -6.27
CA VAL A 125 -5.48 7.11 -5.16
C VAL A 125 -6.70 8.02 -5.30
N PHE A 126 -7.44 8.19 -4.20
CA PHE A 126 -8.62 9.05 -4.18
C PHE A 126 -8.24 10.52 -4.41
N ASP A 127 -9.10 11.25 -5.13
CA ASP A 127 -8.85 12.66 -5.49
C ASP A 127 -8.75 13.59 -4.27
N TYR A 128 -9.35 13.20 -3.15
CA TYR A 128 -9.25 13.91 -1.88
C TYR A 128 -8.01 13.54 -1.05
N ASN A 129 -7.29 12.47 -1.40
CA ASN A 129 -6.04 12.09 -0.72
C ASN A 129 -4.82 12.76 -1.38
N LEU A 130 -4.81 14.10 -1.37
CA LEU A 130 -3.74 14.89 -2.00
C LEU A 130 -2.36 14.63 -1.40
N ARG A 131 -2.30 14.24 -0.12
CA ARG A 131 -1.05 13.89 0.55
C ARG A 131 -0.41 12.65 -0.08
N ALA A 132 -1.19 11.57 -0.25
CA ALA A 132 -0.70 10.35 -0.87
C ALA A 132 -0.34 10.60 -2.35
N LYS A 133 -1.19 11.29 -3.10
CA LYS A 133 -0.92 11.65 -4.50
C LYS A 133 0.42 12.36 -4.68
N LYS A 134 0.67 13.43 -3.88
CA LYS A 134 1.95 14.16 -3.91
C LYS A 134 3.14 13.28 -3.52
N MET A 135 2.95 12.37 -2.59
CA MET A 135 4.00 11.42 -2.20
C MET A 135 4.33 10.47 -3.36
N TYR A 136 3.33 9.92 -4.04
CA TYR A 136 3.54 9.07 -5.21
C TYR A 136 4.21 9.81 -6.37
N GLU A 137 3.78 11.06 -6.66
CA GLU A 137 4.44 11.92 -7.65
C GLU A 137 5.92 12.15 -7.31
N LYS A 138 6.23 12.39 -6.02
CA LYS A 138 7.61 12.55 -5.55
C LYS A 138 8.45 11.27 -5.70
N VAL A 139 7.85 10.10 -5.59
CA VAL A 139 8.52 8.81 -5.84
C VAL A 139 8.76 8.57 -7.33
N GLY A 140 7.97 9.20 -8.21
CA GLY A 140 8.10 9.08 -9.66
C GLY A 140 6.89 8.51 -10.37
N PHE A 141 5.79 8.23 -9.64
CA PHE A 141 4.53 7.82 -10.28
C PHE A 141 3.95 8.97 -11.12
N LYS A 142 3.37 8.62 -12.25
CA LYS A 142 2.69 9.54 -13.16
C LYS A 142 1.20 9.26 -13.17
N VAL A 143 0.39 10.31 -13.26
CA VAL A 143 -1.07 10.19 -13.44
C VAL A 143 -1.33 9.76 -14.88
N GLU A 144 -2.10 8.68 -15.05
CA GLU A 144 -2.56 8.19 -16.36
C GLU A 144 -4.01 8.55 -16.64
N GLY A 145 -4.81 8.70 -15.57
CA GLY A 145 -6.21 9.04 -15.74
C GLY A 145 -6.93 9.34 -14.43
N LEU A 146 -8.20 9.72 -14.57
CA LEU A 146 -9.12 9.94 -13.47
C LEU A 146 -10.41 9.17 -13.76
N LYS A 147 -10.74 8.21 -12.89
CA LYS A 147 -12.07 7.61 -12.85
C LYS A 147 -13.03 8.64 -12.24
N ARG A 148 -13.86 9.26 -13.07
CA ARG A 148 -14.89 10.21 -12.59
C ARG A 148 -15.93 9.44 -11.80
N ASP A 149 -16.35 10.01 -10.64
CA ASP A 149 -17.37 9.42 -9.77
C ASP A 149 -17.06 7.97 -9.36
N GLY A 150 -15.77 7.68 -9.14
CA GLY A 150 -15.27 6.34 -8.85
C GLY A 150 -15.58 5.84 -7.44
N ILE A 151 -15.91 6.73 -6.51
CA ILE A 151 -16.29 6.41 -5.14
C ILE A 151 -17.35 7.38 -4.62
N PHE A 152 -18.24 6.88 -3.75
CA PHE A 152 -19.21 7.72 -3.02
C PHE A 152 -18.80 7.79 -1.55
N VAL A 153 -18.45 9.00 -1.09
CA VAL A 153 -17.98 9.27 0.28
C VAL A 153 -18.46 10.66 0.70
N ASP A 154 -18.82 10.83 1.97
CA ASP A 154 -19.35 12.09 2.53
C ASP A 154 -20.51 12.67 1.71
N ASN A 155 -21.46 11.81 1.30
CA ASN A 155 -22.62 12.16 0.50
C ASN A 155 -22.30 12.81 -0.86
N GLN A 156 -21.13 12.56 -1.44
CA GLN A 156 -20.74 13.03 -2.75
C GLN A 156 -19.94 12.01 -3.53
N TYR A 157 -20.03 12.07 -4.85
CA TYR A 157 -19.15 11.31 -5.72
C TYR A 157 -17.79 11.96 -5.81
N ARG A 158 -16.72 11.14 -5.74
CA ARG A 158 -15.33 11.57 -5.83
C ARG A 158 -14.60 10.75 -6.88
N GLY A 159 -13.53 11.35 -7.40
CA GLY A 159 -12.69 10.71 -8.41
C GLY A 159 -11.62 9.80 -7.80
N ILE A 160 -11.10 8.90 -8.65
CA ILE A 160 -9.96 8.04 -8.32
C ILE A 160 -8.90 8.26 -9.41
N TYR A 161 -7.72 8.75 -9.04
CA TYR A 161 -6.59 8.81 -9.94
C TYR A 161 -5.99 7.42 -10.13
N ILE A 162 -5.72 7.07 -11.40
CA ILE A 162 -4.87 5.94 -11.76
C ILE A 162 -3.47 6.49 -11.97
N MET A 163 -2.50 5.92 -11.28
CA MET A 163 -1.09 6.31 -11.39
C MET A 163 -0.21 5.09 -11.61
N SER A 164 0.87 5.26 -12.35
CA SER A 164 1.84 4.19 -12.59
C SER A 164 3.27 4.70 -12.60
N ILE A 165 4.21 3.77 -12.45
CA ILE A 165 5.62 3.95 -12.70
C ILE A 165 6.15 2.76 -13.51
N LEU A 166 6.98 3.03 -14.52
CA LEU A 166 7.61 2.02 -15.37
C LEU A 166 9.04 1.74 -14.92
N GLU A 167 9.55 0.56 -15.24
CA GLU A 167 10.90 0.12 -14.86
C GLU A 167 11.99 1.13 -15.28
N ASP A 168 11.93 1.65 -16.51
CA ASP A 168 12.92 2.59 -17.02
C ASP A 168 12.84 3.97 -16.32
N GLU A 169 11.68 4.37 -15.86
CA GLU A 169 11.49 5.58 -15.04
C GLU A 169 12.07 5.39 -13.64
N TYR A 170 11.80 4.24 -13.00
CA TYR A 170 12.39 3.87 -11.72
C TYR A 170 13.92 3.89 -11.80
N ARG A 171 14.51 3.26 -12.82
CA ARG A 171 15.96 3.21 -13.01
C ARG A 171 16.60 4.59 -13.18
N LYS A 172 15.92 5.54 -13.84
CA LYS A 172 16.42 6.92 -13.99
C LYS A 172 16.43 7.70 -12.68
N ILE A 173 15.59 7.33 -11.72
CA ILE A 173 15.45 8.04 -10.43
C ILE A 173 16.37 7.43 -9.37
N PHE A 174 16.51 6.09 -9.35
CA PHE A 174 17.13 5.34 -8.25
C PHE A 174 18.40 4.56 -8.64
N SER A 175 18.92 4.74 -9.85
CA SER A 175 20.18 4.12 -10.32
C SER A 175 21.39 4.98 -10.04
#